data_9ff82bc704c58e3410c63e15ff8e3699
#
_entry.id   9ff82bc704c58e3410c63e15ff8e3699
#
_cell.length_a   1.000
_cell.length_b   1.000
_cell.length_c   1.000
_cell.angle_alpha   90.00
_cell.angle_beta   90.00
_cell.angle_gamma   90.00
#
_symmetry.space_group_name_H-M   'P 1'
#
loop_
_entity.id
_entity.type
_entity.pdbx_description
1 polymer ?
#
loop_
_entity_poly.entity_id
_entity_poly.type
_entity_poly.pdbx_seq_one_letter_code
_entity_poly.pdbx_strand_id
1 'polypeptide(L)'
;MKHLKWMAIFVAVGMLSFGCKKEEPVEETKPVEQPKAAAPAPAEVKPETTPQPAPAASPAPRSTYDRALLRPSGLKAQAPDRYQVKFLTTRGEFTVTVTRSWAPIGADRFYNLIKHHFYDNASFFRVVPGFVAQFGLSAYPPVSAAWTNANLKDDPVTQSNKRGYLTFATAGPNTRTTQIFISLKDNAGLDSQGFAPFGVVDAPGMKVVDMFYDQYGDANGPDQGLIGSQGKPYLDKGWPKLDTIKTATLVAGQ
;
A
#
# COMPACT_ATOMS: atom_id res chain seq x y z
N MET A 1 -44.78 20.87 -0.46
CA MET A 1 -44.09 21.60 0.63
C MET A 1 -43.64 20.61 1.69
N LYS A 2 -42.37 20.25 1.72
CA LYS A 2 -41.61 19.79 2.90
C LYS A 2 -40.15 19.65 2.48
N HIS A 3 -39.30 20.43 3.13
CA HIS A 3 -37.91 20.71 2.80
C HIS A 3 -36.99 19.51 3.03
N LEU A 4 -36.24 19.12 2.02
CA LEU A 4 -35.12 18.17 2.11
C LEU A 4 -33.87 18.95 2.55
N LYS A 5 -33.42 18.73 3.79
CA LYS A 5 -32.20 19.34 4.33
C LYS A 5 -30.96 18.62 3.76
N TRP A 6 -30.18 19.32 2.98
CA TRP A 6 -28.83 18.96 2.59
C TRP A 6 -27.91 19.20 3.79
N MET A 7 -27.23 18.16 4.25
CA MET A 7 -26.14 18.29 5.24
C MET A 7 -24.82 18.45 4.47
N ALA A 8 -24.37 19.70 4.38
CA ALA A 8 -23.04 20.04 3.93
C ALA A 8 -22.02 19.73 5.06
N ILE A 9 -21.03 18.92 4.79
CA ILE A 9 -19.89 18.71 5.69
C ILE A 9 -18.91 19.85 5.46
N PHE A 10 -18.87 20.80 6.41
CA PHE A 10 -17.88 21.87 6.46
C PHE A 10 -16.54 21.35 6.95
N VAL A 11 -15.51 21.51 6.12
CA VAL A 11 -14.11 21.44 6.54
C VAL A 11 -13.81 22.73 7.32
N ALA A 12 -13.57 22.63 8.62
CA ALA A 12 -13.13 23.74 9.46
C ALA A 12 -11.63 24.01 9.21
N VAL A 13 -11.34 25.11 8.52
CA VAL A 13 -10.01 25.69 8.46
C VAL A 13 -9.79 26.48 9.75
N GLY A 14 -8.95 25.97 10.65
CA GLY A 14 -8.52 26.65 11.85
C GLY A 14 -7.52 27.75 11.53
N MET A 15 -7.92 29.01 11.70
CA MET A 15 -7.00 30.16 11.74
C MET A 15 -6.29 30.19 13.09
N LEU A 16 -4.97 30.06 13.04
CA LEU A 16 -4.09 30.30 14.19
C LEU A 16 -3.88 31.81 14.37
N SER A 17 -4.44 32.35 15.47
CA SER A 17 -4.20 33.69 15.93
C SER A 17 -2.81 33.80 16.56
N PHE A 18 -1.98 34.71 16.05
CA PHE A 18 -0.73 35.14 16.68
C PHE A 18 -1.03 35.92 17.97
N GLY A 19 -0.65 35.33 19.11
CA GLY A 19 -0.59 36.01 20.39
C GLY A 19 0.85 36.36 20.72
N CYS A 20 1.16 37.66 20.73
CA CYS A 20 2.41 38.20 21.28
C CYS A 20 2.53 37.86 22.77
N LYS A 21 3.65 37.24 23.17
CA LYS A 21 4.04 37.11 24.56
C LYS A 21 5.41 37.77 24.76
N LYS A 22 5.43 38.68 25.74
CA LYS A 22 6.53 39.53 26.20
C LYS A 22 7.82 38.74 26.47
N GLU A 23 8.92 39.35 26.08
CA GLU A 23 10.29 38.99 26.49
C GLU A 23 10.51 39.33 27.98
N GLU A 24 11.07 38.39 28.74
CA GLU A 24 11.73 38.62 30.03
C GLU A 24 13.24 38.38 29.87
N PRO A 25 14.11 39.05 30.69
CA PRO A 25 15.52 39.22 30.36
C PRO A 25 16.37 38.01 30.71
N VAL A 26 17.37 37.79 29.85
CA VAL A 26 18.41 36.76 29.97
C VAL A 26 19.37 37.13 31.10
N GLU A 27 19.54 36.25 32.07
CA GLU A 27 20.53 36.29 33.13
C GLU A 27 21.88 35.79 32.62
N GLU A 28 22.89 36.63 32.75
CA GLU A 28 24.27 36.47 32.30
C GLU A 28 25.01 35.50 33.24
N THR A 29 25.39 34.30 32.78
CA THR A 29 26.26 33.38 33.51
C THR A 29 27.68 33.39 32.95
N LYS A 30 28.63 33.65 33.85
CA LYS A 30 30.09 33.79 33.67
C LYS A 30 30.78 32.57 33.06
N PRO A 31 31.95 32.78 32.43
CA PRO A 31 32.72 31.71 31.78
C PRO A 31 33.39 30.79 32.83
N VAL A 32 33.30 29.47 32.56
CA VAL A 32 34.04 28.45 33.31
C VAL A 32 35.34 28.20 32.60
N GLU A 33 36.42 28.30 33.40
CA GLU A 33 37.83 28.16 33.10
C GLU A 33 38.19 26.76 32.56
N GLN A 34 39.00 26.71 31.49
CA GLN A 34 39.55 25.48 30.94
C GLN A 34 40.73 24.96 31.79
N PRO A 35 40.83 23.67 32.10
CA PRO A 35 42.04 23.10 32.65
C PRO A 35 43.10 22.85 31.56
N LYS A 36 44.32 23.27 31.88
CA LYS A 36 45.57 23.23 31.14
C LYS A 36 46.00 21.81 30.80
N ALA A 37 46.41 21.62 29.55
CA ALA A 37 46.96 20.38 29.01
C ALA A 37 48.24 19.92 29.73
N ALA A 38 48.33 18.64 30.10
CA ALA A 38 49.54 17.97 30.57
C ALA A 38 50.22 17.27 29.37
N ALA A 39 51.54 17.30 29.36
CA ALA A 39 52.41 16.80 28.30
C ALA A 39 52.42 15.25 28.19
N PRO A 40 52.73 14.66 27.02
CA PRO A 40 52.65 13.23 26.80
C PRO A 40 53.87 12.46 27.33
N ALA A 41 53.63 11.31 27.94
CA ALA A 41 54.60 10.29 28.28
C ALA A 41 54.97 9.40 27.07
N PRO A 42 56.13 8.72 27.04
CA PRO A 42 56.67 8.06 25.87
C PRO A 42 55.89 6.80 25.47
N ALA A 43 55.76 6.59 24.16
CA ALA A 43 55.04 5.46 23.54
C ALA A 43 55.79 4.12 23.77
N GLU A 44 55.09 3.18 24.35
CA GLU A 44 55.45 1.75 24.38
C GLU A 44 55.03 1.12 23.03
N VAL A 45 55.99 0.52 22.35
CA VAL A 45 55.80 -0.18 21.07
C VAL A 45 55.11 -1.52 21.34
N LYS A 46 53.87 -1.63 20.96
CA LYS A 46 53.15 -2.93 20.91
C LYS A 46 53.46 -3.65 19.61
N PRO A 47 53.54 -5.01 19.64
CA PRO A 47 53.82 -5.81 18.45
C PRO A 47 52.74 -5.70 17.41
N GLU A 48 53.18 -5.64 16.17
CA GLU A 48 52.35 -5.61 14.95
C GLU A 48 51.47 -6.85 14.85
N THR A 49 50.16 -6.66 15.05
CA THR A 49 49.16 -7.73 14.87
C THR A 49 48.86 -7.82 13.37
N THR A 50 49.21 -8.95 12.76
CA THR A 50 48.86 -9.33 11.39
C THR A 50 47.34 -9.10 11.16
N PRO A 51 46.90 -8.46 10.05
CA PRO A 51 45.47 -8.27 9.77
C PRO A 51 44.78 -9.62 9.60
N GLN A 52 43.90 -9.94 10.53
CA GLN A 52 43.01 -11.08 10.40
C GLN A 52 42.05 -10.77 9.23
N PRO A 53 41.85 -11.71 8.26
CA PRO A 53 40.86 -11.50 7.19
C PRO A 53 39.49 -11.19 7.79
N ALA A 54 38.86 -10.10 7.33
CA ALA A 54 37.52 -9.75 7.73
C ALA A 54 36.58 -10.94 7.49
N PRO A 55 35.64 -11.25 8.41
CA PRO A 55 34.65 -12.30 8.20
C PRO A 55 33.93 -12.02 6.88
N ALA A 56 33.87 -13.03 6.00
CA ALA A 56 33.11 -12.93 4.76
C ALA A 56 31.69 -12.45 5.08
N ALA A 57 31.28 -11.35 4.47
CA ALA A 57 29.95 -10.80 4.64
C ALA A 57 28.93 -11.91 4.39
N SER A 58 28.08 -12.18 5.38
CA SER A 58 26.95 -13.10 5.22
C SER A 58 26.18 -12.72 3.95
N PRO A 59 25.80 -13.69 3.09
CA PRO A 59 25.04 -13.36 1.89
C PRO A 59 23.78 -12.61 2.30
N ALA A 60 23.58 -11.44 1.68
CA ALA A 60 22.39 -10.62 1.92
C ALA A 60 21.14 -11.51 1.78
N PRO A 61 20.13 -11.39 2.67
CA PRO A 61 18.92 -12.20 2.62
C PRO A 61 18.32 -12.09 1.21
N ARG A 62 18.04 -13.26 0.60
CA ARG A 62 17.44 -13.30 -0.74
C ARG A 62 16.14 -12.53 -0.68
N SER A 63 15.97 -11.56 -1.59
CA SER A 63 14.72 -10.83 -1.70
C SER A 63 13.59 -11.83 -1.97
N THR A 64 12.54 -11.78 -1.16
CA THR A 64 11.37 -12.66 -1.29
C THR A 64 10.35 -12.13 -2.31
N TYR A 65 10.70 -11.10 -3.08
CA TYR A 65 9.89 -10.50 -4.14
C TYR A 65 10.67 -10.44 -5.46
N ASP A 66 9.95 -10.37 -6.58
CA ASP A 66 10.55 -10.16 -7.90
C ASP A 66 11.20 -8.77 -7.98
N ARG A 67 12.51 -8.74 -8.27
CA ARG A 67 13.27 -7.49 -8.37
C ARG A 67 12.83 -6.58 -9.51
N ALA A 68 12.12 -7.10 -10.52
CA ALA A 68 11.51 -6.30 -11.58
C ALA A 68 10.52 -5.28 -11.00
N LEU A 69 9.86 -5.59 -9.88
CA LEU A 69 8.96 -4.69 -9.16
C LEU A 69 9.63 -3.39 -8.66
N LEU A 70 10.95 -3.35 -8.55
CA LEU A 70 11.66 -2.11 -8.18
C LEU A 70 11.76 -1.11 -9.34
N ARG A 71 11.31 -1.49 -10.54
CA ARG A 71 11.36 -0.65 -11.74
C ARG A 71 9.99 -0.61 -12.44
N PRO A 72 8.97 0.07 -11.88
CA PRO A 72 7.60 0.09 -12.41
C PRO A 72 7.52 0.48 -13.89
N SER A 73 8.39 1.41 -14.34
CA SER A 73 8.44 1.87 -15.74
C SER A 73 8.86 0.80 -16.75
N GLY A 74 9.46 -0.30 -16.30
CA GLY A 74 9.82 -1.45 -17.13
C GLY A 74 8.68 -2.45 -17.32
N LEU A 75 7.62 -2.39 -16.51
CA LEU A 75 6.51 -3.34 -16.52
C LEU A 75 5.36 -2.80 -17.38
N LYS A 76 5.47 -3.01 -18.71
CA LYS A 76 4.58 -2.44 -19.73
C LYS A 76 3.93 -3.50 -20.63
N ALA A 77 3.86 -4.76 -20.18
CA ALA A 77 3.20 -5.79 -20.97
C ALA A 77 1.71 -5.43 -21.11
N GLN A 78 1.21 -5.53 -22.35
CA GLN A 78 -0.21 -5.45 -22.62
C GLN A 78 -0.87 -6.75 -22.18
N ALA A 79 -1.99 -6.64 -21.48
CA ALA A 79 -2.79 -7.78 -21.08
C ALA A 79 -3.55 -8.38 -22.28
N PRO A 80 -3.88 -9.68 -22.25
CA PRO A 80 -4.88 -10.25 -23.14
C PRO A 80 -6.23 -9.53 -22.99
N ASP A 81 -7.08 -9.60 -24.01
CA ASP A 81 -8.43 -8.98 -23.97
C ASP A 81 -9.28 -9.51 -22.82
N ARG A 82 -9.08 -10.78 -22.49
CA ARG A 82 -9.69 -11.42 -21.33
C ARG A 82 -8.68 -12.38 -20.70
N TYR A 83 -8.59 -12.36 -19.37
CA TYR A 83 -7.74 -13.29 -18.63
C TYR A 83 -8.30 -13.52 -17.22
N GLN A 84 -7.85 -14.60 -16.60
CA GLN A 84 -8.26 -14.95 -15.26
C GLN A 84 -7.06 -14.92 -14.30
N VAL A 85 -7.36 -14.51 -13.08
CA VAL A 85 -6.40 -14.49 -11.97
C VAL A 85 -6.98 -15.28 -10.81
N LYS A 86 -6.22 -16.27 -10.34
CA LYS A 86 -6.54 -17.05 -9.16
C LYS A 86 -5.85 -16.45 -7.95
N PHE A 87 -6.62 -16.14 -6.93
CA PHE A 87 -6.15 -15.70 -5.62
C PHE A 87 -6.28 -16.85 -4.63
N LEU A 88 -5.18 -17.23 -3.99
CA LEU A 88 -5.15 -18.08 -2.82
C LEU A 88 -5.01 -17.19 -1.58
N THR A 89 -5.98 -17.24 -0.68
CA THR A 89 -6.00 -16.40 0.52
C THR A 89 -6.02 -17.24 1.80
N THR A 90 -6.03 -16.56 2.94
CA THR A 90 -6.21 -17.19 4.26
C THR A 90 -7.62 -17.78 4.45
N ARG A 91 -8.63 -17.32 3.67
CA ARG A 91 -10.02 -17.81 3.74
C ARG A 91 -10.40 -18.80 2.65
N GLY A 92 -9.52 -19.01 1.68
CA GLY A 92 -9.80 -19.89 0.54
C GLY A 92 -9.37 -19.27 -0.78
N GLU A 93 -9.85 -19.85 -1.88
CA GLU A 93 -9.52 -19.43 -3.22
C GLU A 93 -10.69 -18.68 -3.86
N PHE A 94 -10.37 -17.69 -4.69
CA PHE A 94 -11.33 -17.07 -5.59
C PHE A 94 -10.68 -16.72 -6.92
N THR A 95 -11.50 -16.63 -7.97
CA THR A 95 -11.05 -16.30 -9.31
C THR A 95 -11.63 -14.97 -9.75
N VAL A 96 -10.77 -14.14 -10.35
CA VAL A 96 -11.15 -12.89 -10.99
C VAL A 96 -11.06 -13.04 -12.49
N THR A 97 -12.14 -12.77 -13.21
CA THR A 97 -12.10 -12.59 -14.67
C THR A 97 -11.93 -11.11 -14.97
N VAL A 98 -10.84 -10.77 -15.67
CA VAL A 98 -10.56 -9.42 -16.16
C VAL A 98 -10.99 -9.30 -17.62
N THR A 99 -11.66 -8.19 -17.93
CA THR A 99 -12.03 -7.79 -19.29
C THR A 99 -11.32 -6.48 -19.62
N ARG A 100 -10.27 -6.56 -20.44
CA ARG A 100 -9.38 -5.44 -20.71
C ARG A 100 -10.10 -4.22 -21.27
N SER A 101 -11.09 -4.40 -22.14
CA SER A 101 -11.85 -3.32 -22.76
C SER A 101 -12.67 -2.48 -21.76
N TRP A 102 -12.91 -2.95 -20.54
CA TRP A 102 -13.64 -2.19 -19.52
C TRP A 102 -12.83 -1.03 -18.97
N ALA A 103 -11.53 -1.24 -18.73
CA ALA A 103 -10.59 -0.24 -18.25
C ALA A 103 -9.16 -0.66 -18.64
N PRO A 104 -8.73 -0.40 -19.89
CA PRO A 104 -7.53 -1.00 -20.47
C PRO A 104 -6.24 -0.64 -19.74
N ILE A 105 -6.10 0.60 -19.26
CA ILE A 105 -4.90 1.05 -18.54
C ILE A 105 -4.79 0.34 -17.19
N GLY A 106 -5.90 0.24 -16.45
CA GLY A 106 -5.99 -0.50 -15.19
C GLY A 106 -5.75 -2.00 -15.39
N ALA A 107 -6.39 -2.61 -16.41
CA ALA A 107 -6.23 -4.04 -16.72
C ALA A 107 -4.77 -4.40 -17.06
N ASP A 108 -4.08 -3.59 -17.86
CA ASP A 108 -2.66 -3.78 -18.19
C ASP A 108 -1.77 -3.64 -16.93
N ARG A 109 -2.05 -2.65 -16.08
CA ARG A 109 -1.36 -2.49 -14.79
C ARG A 109 -1.55 -3.73 -13.92
N PHE A 110 -2.78 -4.18 -13.74
CA PHE A 110 -3.09 -5.35 -12.92
C PHE A 110 -2.42 -6.61 -13.45
N TYR A 111 -2.44 -6.84 -14.76
CA TYR A 111 -1.75 -7.96 -15.42
C TYR A 111 -0.25 -7.99 -15.09
N ASN A 112 0.44 -6.84 -15.20
CA ASN A 112 1.86 -6.74 -14.86
C ASN A 112 2.12 -7.00 -13.37
N LEU A 113 1.27 -6.48 -12.48
CA LEU A 113 1.41 -6.70 -11.03
C LEU A 113 1.23 -8.18 -10.68
N ILE A 114 0.25 -8.87 -11.28
CA ILE A 114 0.05 -10.32 -11.08
C ILE A 114 1.22 -11.12 -11.63
N LYS A 115 1.68 -10.82 -12.84
CA LYS A 115 2.80 -11.52 -13.49
C LYS A 115 4.09 -11.49 -12.68
N HIS A 116 4.29 -10.44 -11.91
CA HIS A 116 5.46 -10.23 -11.06
C HIS A 116 5.19 -10.46 -9.57
N HIS A 117 4.08 -11.14 -9.22
CA HIS A 117 3.75 -11.52 -7.83
C HIS A 117 3.67 -10.35 -6.82
N PHE A 118 3.26 -9.17 -7.29
CA PHE A 118 3.19 -7.97 -6.46
C PHE A 118 2.28 -8.13 -5.24
N TYR A 119 1.16 -8.85 -5.41
CA TYR A 119 0.15 -9.02 -4.36
C TYR A 119 0.42 -10.18 -3.41
N ASP A 120 1.46 -10.99 -3.65
CA ASP A 120 1.82 -12.09 -2.75
C ASP A 120 2.17 -11.53 -1.36
N ASN A 121 1.58 -12.13 -0.32
CA ASN A 121 1.64 -11.71 1.08
C ASN A 121 0.97 -10.34 1.39
N ALA A 122 0.31 -9.69 0.45
CA ALA A 122 -0.46 -8.48 0.70
C ALA A 122 -1.73 -8.78 1.51
N SER A 123 -2.14 -7.87 2.38
CA SER A 123 -3.33 -8.02 3.22
C SER A 123 -4.50 -7.23 2.68
N PHE A 124 -5.73 -7.72 2.96
CA PHE A 124 -6.96 -6.93 2.84
C PHE A 124 -7.02 -5.98 4.04
N PHE A 125 -6.32 -4.85 3.93
CA PHE A 125 -6.08 -3.94 5.06
C PHE A 125 -7.31 -3.10 5.44
N ARG A 126 -8.33 -3.05 4.58
CA ARG A 126 -9.58 -2.33 4.81
C ARG A 126 -10.75 -3.14 4.27
N VAL A 127 -11.56 -3.71 5.16
CA VAL A 127 -12.79 -4.41 4.81
C VAL A 127 -13.95 -3.71 5.51
N VAL A 128 -14.85 -3.10 4.72
CA VAL A 128 -16.00 -2.35 5.22
C VAL A 128 -17.26 -3.08 4.80
N PRO A 129 -18.00 -3.69 5.75
CA PRO A 129 -19.22 -4.43 5.45
C PRO A 129 -20.20 -3.62 4.61
N GLY A 130 -20.76 -4.24 3.58
CA GLY A 130 -21.70 -3.57 2.70
C GLY A 130 -21.10 -2.40 1.90
N PHE A 131 -19.78 -2.35 1.75
CA PHE A 131 -19.10 -1.37 0.90
C PHE A 131 -17.99 -2.04 0.07
N VAL A 132 -16.77 -2.18 0.61
CA VAL A 132 -15.62 -2.70 -0.16
C VAL A 132 -14.69 -3.57 0.70
N ALA A 133 -13.92 -4.46 0.02
CA ALA A 133 -12.72 -5.10 0.54
C ALA A 133 -11.51 -4.59 -0.25
N GLN A 134 -10.62 -3.82 0.38
CA GLN A 134 -9.51 -3.12 -0.23
C GLN A 134 -8.16 -3.75 0.13
N PHE A 135 -7.29 -3.87 -0.88
CA PHE A 135 -5.94 -4.42 -0.79
C PHE A 135 -5.01 -3.71 -1.78
N GLY A 136 -3.74 -4.12 -1.88
CA GLY A 136 -2.84 -3.67 -2.93
C GLY A 136 -1.73 -2.74 -2.47
N LEU A 137 -1.44 -2.74 -1.17
CA LEU A 137 -0.17 -2.29 -0.63
C LEU A 137 0.76 -3.50 -0.50
N SER A 138 1.99 -3.39 -1.00
CA SER A 138 2.94 -4.50 -0.99
C SER A 138 3.33 -4.90 0.44
N ALA A 139 3.54 -6.20 0.66
CA ALA A 139 4.11 -6.71 1.90
C ALA A 139 5.57 -6.23 2.13
N TYR A 140 6.22 -5.72 1.09
CA TYR A 140 7.64 -5.39 1.05
C TYR A 140 7.87 -3.89 0.88
N PRO A 141 8.41 -3.18 1.89
CA PRO A 141 8.63 -1.73 1.84
C PRO A 141 9.41 -1.21 0.62
N PRO A 142 10.49 -1.87 0.15
CA PRO A 142 11.19 -1.41 -1.05
C PRO A 142 10.31 -1.41 -2.30
N VAL A 143 9.40 -2.39 -2.42
CA VAL A 143 8.42 -2.46 -3.52
C VAL A 143 7.40 -1.34 -3.36
N SER A 144 6.82 -1.16 -2.16
CA SER A 144 5.88 -0.06 -1.90
C SER A 144 6.47 1.30 -2.26
N ALA A 145 7.72 1.57 -1.86
CA ALA A 145 8.42 2.81 -2.18
C ALA A 145 8.57 3.04 -3.69
N ALA A 146 8.91 1.98 -4.46
CA ALA A 146 9.04 2.08 -5.91
C ALA A 146 7.71 2.40 -6.62
N TRP A 147 6.57 1.99 -6.05
CA TRP A 147 5.24 2.14 -6.64
C TRP A 147 4.46 3.36 -6.15
N THR A 148 4.93 4.07 -5.12
CA THR A 148 4.23 5.22 -4.50
C THR A 148 3.80 6.27 -5.52
N ASN A 149 4.65 6.59 -6.49
CA ASN A 149 4.40 7.61 -7.51
C ASN A 149 4.21 7.02 -8.91
N ALA A 150 3.98 5.71 -9.03
CA ALA A 150 3.76 5.05 -10.30
C ALA A 150 2.30 5.22 -10.79
N ASN A 151 1.86 6.47 -10.89
CA ASN A 151 0.50 6.85 -11.22
C ASN A 151 0.06 6.38 -12.62
N LEU A 152 -1.23 6.08 -12.76
CA LEU A 152 -1.91 5.82 -14.02
C LEU A 152 -2.82 7.00 -14.40
N LYS A 153 -2.96 7.24 -15.69
CA LYS A 153 -4.08 8.02 -16.22
C LYS A 153 -5.39 7.27 -15.97
N ASP A 154 -6.47 8.02 -15.79
CA ASP A 154 -7.75 7.39 -15.54
C ASP A 154 -8.30 6.73 -16.81
N ASP A 155 -8.92 5.57 -16.65
CA ASP A 155 -9.76 4.95 -17.66
C ASP A 155 -11.17 5.56 -17.57
N PRO A 156 -11.92 5.65 -18.68
CA PRO A 156 -13.32 5.99 -18.64
C PRO A 156 -14.13 4.92 -17.90
N VAL A 157 -15.14 5.33 -17.16
CA VAL A 157 -16.06 4.41 -16.49
C VAL A 157 -17.04 3.85 -17.53
N THR A 158 -16.83 2.59 -17.93
CA THR A 158 -17.67 1.89 -18.92
C THR A 158 -18.57 0.85 -18.27
N GLN A 159 -18.31 0.49 -17.03
CA GLN A 159 -19.08 -0.46 -16.21
C GLN A 159 -19.44 0.18 -14.88
N SER A 160 -20.61 -0.17 -14.34
CA SER A 160 -20.99 0.24 -12.98
C SER A 160 -20.29 -0.64 -11.93
N ASN A 161 -19.97 -0.07 -10.78
CA ASN A 161 -19.34 -0.73 -9.64
C ASN A 161 -20.34 -1.66 -8.91
N LYS A 162 -20.67 -2.79 -9.55
CA LYS A 162 -21.58 -3.81 -8.99
C LYS A 162 -20.85 -4.69 -7.97
N ARG A 163 -21.61 -5.40 -7.13
CA ARG A 163 -21.07 -6.41 -6.23
C ARG A 163 -20.16 -7.39 -6.97
N GLY A 164 -18.99 -7.66 -6.41
CA GLY A 164 -17.95 -8.53 -6.96
C GLY A 164 -17.03 -7.87 -7.98
N TYR A 165 -17.28 -6.62 -8.38
CA TYR A 165 -16.44 -5.95 -9.35
C TYR A 165 -15.16 -5.40 -8.69
N LEU A 166 -14.06 -5.52 -9.45
CA LEU A 166 -12.73 -5.00 -9.07
C LEU A 166 -12.48 -3.65 -9.71
N THR A 167 -12.01 -2.71 -8.89
CA THR A 167 -11.73 -1.34 -9.31
C THR A 167 -10.48 -0.84 -8.61
N PHE A 168 -9.64 -0.05 -9.31
CA PHE A 168 -8.52 0.63 -8.66
C PHE A 168 -9.00 1.74 -7.73
N ALA A 169 -8.43 1.79 -6.53
CA ALA A 169 -8.59 2.91 -5.63
C ALA A 169 -7.84 4.15 -6.16
N THR A 170 -8.37 5.34 -5.87
CA THR A 170 -7.77 6.62 -6.27
C THR A 170 -7.92 7.64 -5.13
N ALA A 171 -7.00 8.58 -5.05
CA ALA A 171 -7.05 9.75 -4.18
C ALA A 171 -7.42 11.03 -4.96
N GLY A 172 -7.94 10.89 -6.17
CA GLY A 172 -8.29 11.94 -7.10
C GLY A 172 -7.88 11.61 -8.53
N PRO A 173 -8.09 12.49 -9.50
CA PRO A 173 -7.79 12.24 -10.90
C PRO A 173 -6.33 11.83 -11.15
N ASN A 174 -6.13 10.75 -11.91
CA ASN A 174 -4.82 10.24 -12.31
C ASN A 174 -3.87 9.88 -11.15
N THR A 175 -4.41 9.40 -10.02
CA THR A 175 -3.62 9.00 -8.84
C THR A 175 -3.67 7.49 -8.55
N ARG A 176 -4.29 6.70 -9.41
CA ARG A 176 -4.31 5.24 -9.29
C ARG A 176 -2.88 4.68 -9.38
N THR A 177 -2.51 3.77 -8.48
CA THR A 177 -1.19 3.10 -8.49
C THR A 177 -1.33 1.58 -8.49
N THR A 178 -1.50 0.98 -7.31
CA THR A 178 -1.53 -0.48 -7.10
C THR A 178 -2.69 -0.96 -6.25
N GLN A 179 -3.35 -0.04 -5.52
CA GLN A 179 -4.44 -0.40 -4.62
C GLN A 179 -5.73 -0.69 -5.40
N ILE A 180 -6.41 -1.74 -4.98
CA ILE A 180 -7.63 -2.25 -5.62
C ILE A 180 -8.66 -2.55 -4.53
N PHE A 181 -9.93 -2.42 -4.87
CA PHE A 181 -11.00 -2.91 -4.02
C PHE A 181 -11.96 -3.82 -4.79
N ILE A 182 -12.59 -4.73 -4.04
CA ILE A 182 -13.72 -5.55 -4.48
C ILE A 182 -14.98 -4.94 -3.88
N SER A 183 -15.98 -4.64 -4.70
CA SER A 183 -17.27 -4.14 -4.22
C SER A 183 -18.06 -5.24 -3.51
N LEU A 184 -18.46 -5.03 -2.25
CA LEU A 184 -19.24 -5.98 -1.45
C LEU A 184 -20.74 -5.81 -1.65
N LYS A 185 -21.16 -4.73 -2.31
CA LYS A 185 -22.53 -4.47 -2.79
C LYS A 185 -22.48 -3.71 -4.11
N ASP A 186 -23.63 -3.34 -4.65
CA ASP A 186 -23.74 -2.41 -5.76
C ASP A 186 -23.43 -0.99 -5.28
N ASN A 187 -22.32 -0.44 -5.76
CA ASN A 187 -21.76 0.85 -5.37
C ASN A 187 -21.82 1.86 -6.54
N ALA A 188 -22.97 1.96 -7.23
CA ALA A 188 -23.14 2.81 -8.40
C ALA A 188 -22.78 4.29 -8.18
N GLY A 189 -22.82 4.79 -6.95
CA GLY A 189 -22.34 6.14 -6.60
C GLY A 189 -20.86 6.37 -6.85
N LEU A 190 -20.05 5.32 -7.01
CA LEU A 190 -18.63 5.42 -7.36
C LEU A 190 -18.41 5.71 -8.85
N ASP A 191 -19.39 5.41 -9.70
CA ASP A 191 -19.26 5.55 -11.16
C ASP A 191 -19.05 7.02 -11.55
N SER A 192 -19.81 7.93 -10.95
CA SER A 192 -19.68 9.38 -11.18
C SER A 192 -18.39 9.99 -10.59
N GLN A 193 -17.69 9.24 -9.73
CA GLN A 193 -16.42 9.64 -9.13
C GLN A 193 -15.20 9.15 -9.91
N GLY A 194 -15.40 8.48 -11.07
CA GLY A 194 -14.33 8.02 -11.95
C GLY A 194 -13.74 6.67 -11.59
N PHE A 195 -14.39 5.88 -10.72
CA PHE A 195 -13.95 4.53 -10.39
C PHE A 195 -14.35 3.57 -11.52
N ALA A 196 -13.40 3.19 -12.37
CA ALA A 196 -13.61 2.34 -13.54
C ALA A 196 -13.32 0.86 -13.22
N PRO A 197 -14.35 -0.03 -13.17
CA PRO A 197 -14.15 -1.47 -12.98
C PRO A 197 -13.41 -2.10 -14.18
N PHE A 198 -12.58 -3.11 -13.90
CA PHE A 198 -11.82 -3.84 -14.91
C PHE A 198 -11.98 -5.36 -14.84
N GLY A 199 -12.58 -5.89 -13.79
CA GLY A 199 -12.75 -7.32 -13.57
C GLY A 199 -13.87 -7.65 -12.61
N VAL A 200 -14.16 -8.94 -12.48
CA VAL A 200 -15.22 -9.47 -11.61
C VAL A 200 -14.78 -10.76 -10.93
N VAL A 201 -15.05 -10.88 -9.63
CA VAL A 201 -14.90 -12.13 -8.85
C VAL A 201 -16.03 -13.08 -9.24
N ASP A 202 -15.71 -14.37 -9.40
CA ASP A 202 -16.68 -15.42 -9.65
C ASP A 202 -17.65 -15.60 -8.45
N ALA A 203 -18.83 -16.14 -8.72
CA ALA A 203 -19.85 -16.28 -7.68
C ALA A 203 -19.43 -17.18 -6.48
N PRO A 204 -18.71 -18.31 -6.68
CA PRO A 204 -18.15 -19.06 -5.57
C PRO A 204 -17.11 -18.24 -4.78
N GLY A 205 -16.28 -17.48 -5.48
CA GLY A 205 -15.25 -16.63 -4.88
C GLY A 205 -15.80 -15.53 -4.01
N MET A 206 -16.96 -14.97 -4.35
CA MET A 206 -17.61 -13.97 -3.50
C MET A 206 -18.01 -14.52 -2.13
N LYS A 207 -18.25 -15.83 -1.98
CA LYS A 207 -18.46 -16.46 -0.67
C LYS A 207 -17.17 -16.44 0.18
N VAL A 208 -16.00 -16.54 -0.46
CA VAL A 208 -14.72 -16.43 0.22
C VAL A 208 -14.44 -14.97 0.62
N VAL A 209 -14.72 -14.03 -0.28
CA VAL A 209 -14.56 -12.59 -0.03
C VAL A 209 -15.46 -12.12 1.13
N ASP A 210 -16.67 -12.65 1.24
CA ASP A 210 -17.60 -12.33 2.34
C ASP A 210 -17.13 -12.82 3.72
N MET A 211 -16.15 -13.74 3.77
CA MET A 211 -15.57 -14.24 5.03
C MET A 211 -14.37 -13.42 5.51
N PHE A 212 -13.93 -12.41 4.75
CA PHE A 212 -12.79 -11.60 5.17
C PHE A 212 -13.08 -10.86 6.47
N TYR A 213 -12.07 -10.81 7.34
CA TYR A 213 -12.19 -10.17 8.64
C TYR A 213 -12.44 -8.65 8.49
N ASP A 214 -13.58 -8.20 8.98
CA ASP A 214 -14.12 -6.86 8.78
C ASP A 214 -14.21 -6.01 10.06
N GLN A 215 -13.85 -6.59 11.23
CA GLN A 215 -14.04 -5.91 12.52
C GLN A 215 -13.07 -4.76 12.76
N TYR A 216 -12.04 -4.60 11.93
CA TYR A 216 -11.21 -3.40 11.96
C TYR A 216 -11.86 -2.23 11.21
N GLY A 217 -12.61 -2.50 10.12
CA GLY A 217 -13.36 -1.50 9.36
C GLY A 217 -12.52 -0.31 8.91
N ASP A 218 -13.15 0.87 8.87
CA ASP A 218 -12.46 2.14 8.56
C ASP A 218 -11.78 2.78 9.79
N ALA A 219 -12.41 2.68 10.95
CA ALA A 219 -12.01 3.45 12.13
C ALA A 219 -10.79 2.85 12.86
N ASN A 220 -10.66 1.52 12.85
CA ASN A 220 -9.63 0.80 13.60
C ASN A 220 -8.65 0.06 12.68
N GLY A 221 -8.67 0.35 11.38
CA GLY A 221 -7.76 -0.21 10.39
C GLY A 221 -6.34 0.34 10.52
N PRO A 222 -5.37 -0.32 9.86
CA PRO A 222 -3.98 0.11 9.85
C PRO A 222 -3.79 1.40 9.04
N ASP A 223 -2.79 2.20 9.43
CA ASP A 223 -2.34 3.34 8.64
C ASP A 223 -1.68 2.88 7.35
N GLN A 224 -2.17 3.37 6.20
CA GLN A 224 -1.69 2.95 4.88
C GLN A 224 -0.24 3.42 4.59
N GLY A 225 0.18 4.56 5.11
CA GLY A 225 1.55 5.05 4.99
C GLY A 225 2.52 4.15 5.76
N LEU A 226 2.12 3.70 6.96
CA LEU A 226 2.91 2.75 7.75
C LEU A 226 2.92 1.35 7.14
N ILE A 227 1.84 0.90 6.47
CA ILE A 227 1.90 -0.33 5.66
C ILE A 227 2.96 -0.17 4.57
N GLY A 228 2.96 0.95 3.85
CA GLY A 228 3.94 1.22 2.79
C GLY A 228 5.39 1.23 3.26
N SER A 229 5.65 1.80 4.44
CA SER A 229 7.00 1.98 4.98
C SER A 229 7.52 0.82 5.83
N GLN A 230 6.65 0.06 6.48
CA GLN A 230 7.03 -1.04 7.39
C GLN A 230 6.57 -2.42 6.90
N GLY A 231 5.64 -2.48 5.94
CA GLY A 231 5.20 -3.71 5.28
C GLY A 231 4.43 -4.67 6.18
N LYS A 232 4.54 -5.95 5.84
CA LYS A 232 3.82 -7.02 6.55
C LYS A 232 4.12 -7.10 8.06
N PRO A 233 5.36 -6.92 8.56
CA PRO A 233 5.63 -6.94 10.00
C PRO A 233 4.80 -5.95 10.82
N TYR A 234 4.50 -4.77 10.27
CA TYR A 234 3.62 -3.78 10.90
C TYR A 234 2.19 -4.33 11.06
N LEU A 235 1.66 -4.96 10.00
CA LEU A 235 0.32 -5.55 10.02
C LEU A 235 0.22 -6.75 10.96
N ASP A 236 1.21 -7.64 10.93
CA ASP A 236 1.22 -8.85 11.77
C ASP A 236 1.24 -8.51 13.27
N LYS A 237 1.91 -7.41 13.63
CA LYS A 237 1.98 -6.93 15.01
C LYS A 237 0.69 -6.25 15.49
N GLY A 238 0.10 -5.39 14.67
CA GLY A 238 -1.03 -4.55 15.08
C GLY A 238 -2.40 -5.10 14.68
N TRP A 239 -2.47 -5.83 13.57
CA TRP A 239 -3.72 -6.32 12.96
C TRP A 239 -3.64 -7.80 12.55
N PRO A 240 -3.34 -8.72 13.49
CA PRO A 240 -3.05 -10.13 13.17
C PRO A 240 -4.23 -10.91 12.59
N LYS A 241 -5.45 -10.36 12.64
CA LYS A 241 -6.65 -11.01 12.10
C LYS A 241 -6.94 -10.63 10.64
N LEU A 242 -6.18 -9.70 10.04
CA LEU A 242 -6.35 -9.35 8.63
C LEU A 242 -6.13 -10.57 7.74
N ASP A 243 -7.03 -10.75 6.78
CA ASP A 243 -6.85 -11.77 5.77
C ASP A 243 -5.77 -11.37 4.77
N THR A 244 -5.01 -12.37 4.32
CA THR A 244 -3.81 -12.18 3.48
C THR A 244 -3.94 -12.98 2.19
N ILE A 245 -3.49 -12.40 1.09
CA ILE A 245 -3.28 -13.06 -0.19
C ILE A 245 -1.98 -13.87 -0.05
N LYS A 246 -2.07 -15.19 -0.08
CA LYS A 246 -0.89 -16.07 -0.10
C LYS A 246 -0.18 -15.97 -1.44
N THR A 247 -0.95 -16.11 -2.52
CA THR A 247 -0.47 -15.95 -3.90
C THR A 247 -1.59 -15.43 -4.81
N ALA A 248 -1.20 -14.68 -5.85
CA ALA A 248 -2.07 -14.26 -6.93
C ALA A 248 -1.40 -14.61 -8.27
N THR A 249 -2.02 -15.48 -9.08
CA THR A 249 -1.40 -16.04 -10.28
C THR A 249 -2.34 -15.99 -11.48
N LEU A 250 -1.76 -15.80 -12.69
CA LEU A 250 -2.50 -15.96 -13.93
C LEU A 250 -2.92 -17.43 -14.10
N VAL A 251 -4.16 -17.66 -14.51
CA VAL A 251 -4.63 -19.00 -14.89
C VAL A 251 -4.09 -19.32 -16.27
N ALA A 252 -3.36 -20.43 -16.39
CA ALA A 252 -2.79 -20.88 -17.66
C ALA A 252 -3.89 -21.35 -18.62
N GLY A 253 -3.74 -21.04 -19.93
CA GLY A 253 -4.53 -21.69 -21.00
C GLY A 253 -5.85 -20.99 -21.38
N GLN A 254 -5.94 -19.66 -21.26
CA GLN A 254 -7.05 -18.88 -21.82
C GLN A 254 -6.56 -17.84 -22.81
#